data_3eb0c9e30895d09834473abe5f404260
#
_entry.id   3eb0c9e30895d09834473abe5f404260
#
_cell.length_a   1.000
_cell.length_b   1.000
_cell.length_c   1.000
_cell.angle_alpha   90.00
_cell.angle_beta   90.00
_cell.angle_gamma   90.00
#
_symmetry.space_group_name_H-M   'P 1'
#
loop_
_entity.id
_entity.type
_entity.pdbx_description
1 polymer ?
#
loop_
_entity_poly.entity_id
_entity_poly.type
_entity_poly.pdbx_seq_one_letter_code
_entity_poly.pdbx_strand_id
1 'polypeptide(L)'
;MAENVTCPEIKDILSENECLENFGGLGVNVYIFIKSDLAAPLEPEAGKNTYAALTAASFKKGKGLFKFECQDGGQGHTWENLGFRHGFKQTLDYVLESVNAASAYVARGLNNLKCGYIIEDGDKSIIVYDKLHDFKYDSGNIKGDTGKKPEDERTVTLSGSLSPTMYGRYE
;
A
#
# COMPACT_ATOMS: atom_id res chain seq x y z
N MET A 1 24.66 -17.60 -10.70
CA MET A 1 24.76 -16.56 -11.73
C MET A 1 24.39 -15.25 -11.05
N ALA A 2 25.29 -14.27 -11.07
CA ALA A 2 24.95 -12.94 -10.55
C ALA A 2 23.90 -12.33 -11.49
N GLU A 3 22.72 -11.99 -10.95
CA GLU A 3 21.76 -11.19 -11.68
C GLU A 3 22.45 -9.86 -12.03
N ASN A 4 22.44 -9.53 -13.30
CA ASN A 4 22.94 -8.24 -13.79
C ASN A 4 21.96 -7.17 -13.29
N VAL A 5 22.19 -6.67 -12.09
CA VAL A 5 21.43 -5.54 -11.55
C VAL A 5 21.86 -4.31 -12.34
N THR A 6 21.06 -3.97 -13.35
CA THR A 6 21.24 -2.74 -14.10
C THR A 6 20.91 -1.56 -13.18
N CYS A 7 21.88 -0.69 -12.91
CA CYS A 7 21.59 0.54 -12.17
C CYS A 7 20.60 1.39 -12.95
N PRO A 8 19.62 2.02 -12.27
CA PRO A 8 18.71 2.95 -12.93
C PRO A 8 19.48 4.08 -13.61
N GLU A 9 19.13 4.35 -14.84
CA GLU A 9 19.67 5.50 -15.57
C GLU A 9 19.04 6.78 -15.02
N ILE A 10 19.87 7.79 -14.76
CA ILE A 10 19.40 9.12 -14.44
C ILE A 10 18.94 9.79 -15.73
N LYS A 11 17.68 10.17 -15.80
CA LYS A 11 17.06 10.87 -16.94
C LYS A 11 16.49 12.19 -16.47
N ASP A 12 16.28 13.09 -17.42
CA ASP A 12 15.57 14.35 -17.14
C ASP A 12 14.17 14.05 -16.65
N ILE A 13 13.80 14.62 -15.51
CA ILE A 13 12.44 14.59 -14.97
C ILE A 13 11.85 15.97 -15.23
N LEU A 14 11.02 16.06 -16.25
CA LEU A 14 10.30 17.28 -16.59
C LEU A 14 8.97 17.31 -15.84
N SER A 15 8.55 18.49 -15.42
CA SER A 15 7.22 18.70 -14.89
C SER A 15 6.17 18.30 -15.92
N GLU A 16 5.29 17.39 -15.55
CA GLU A 16 4.18 16.98 -16.42
C GLU A 16 3.20 18.14 -16.53
N ASN A 17 3.20 18.88 -17.60
CA ASN A 17 2.25 19.92 -17.94
C ASN A 17 2.06 21.03 -16.88
N GLU A 18 2.52 22.23 -17.19
CA GLU A 18 2.42 23.42 -16.33
C GLU A 18 0.97 23.83 -15.99
N CYS A 19 -0.01 23.31 -16.72
CA CYS A 19 -1.44 23.55 -16.50
C CYS A 19 -2.13 22.54 -15.60
N LEU A 20 -1.43 21.49 -15.13
CA LEU A 20 -1.99 20.52 -14.20
C LEU A 20 -1.72 20.95 -12.75
N GLU A 21 -2.79 21.13 -12.00
CA GLU A 21 -2.70 21.36 -10.56
C GLU A 21 -2.23 20.07 -9.88
N ASN A 22 -1.25 20.18 -9.01
CA ASN A 22 -0.76 19.06 -8.23
C ASN A 22 -1.55 18.96 -6.93
N PHE A 23 -2.64 18.18 -6.96
CA PHE A 23 -3.44 17.92 -5.78
C PHE A 23 -2.80 16.81 -4.94
N GLY A 24 -2.69 17.05 -3.65
CA GLY A 24 -2.34 16.02 -2.69
C GLY A 24 -3.56 15.18 -2.30
N GLY A 25 -3.30 14.02 -1.70
CA GLY A 25 -4.31 13.10 -1.20
C GLY A 25 -4.48 11.86 -2.07
N LEU A 26 -4.84 10.77 -1.41
CA LEU A 26 -5.11 9.47 -2.04
C LEU A 26 -6.62 9.24 -2.13
N GLY A 27 -7.03 8.36 -3.04
CA GLY A 27 -8.40 7.94 -3.16
C GLY A 27 -8.92 7.19 -1.92
N VAL A 28 -10.23 7.11 -1.79
CA VAL A 28 -10.89 6.49 -0.62
C VAL A 28 -10.79 4.96 -0.59
N ASN A 29 -10.38 4.33 -1.69
CA ASN A 29 -10.32 2.88 -1.78
C ASN A 29 -8.90 2.37 -1.56
N VAL A 30 -8.76 1.42 -0.64
CA VAL A 30 -7.55 0.64 -0.43
C VAL A 30 -7.87 -0.83 -0.76
N TYR A 31 -7.12 -1.39 -1.68
CA TYR A 31 -7.24 -2.80 -2.04
C TYR A 31 -6.14 -3.59 -1.34
N ILE A 32 -6.52 -4.70 -0.73
CA ILE A 32 -5.63 -5.53 0.07
C ILE A 32 -5.62 -6.94 -0.51
N PHE A 33 -4.45 -7.53 -0.61
CA PHE A 33 -4.29 -8.94 -0.95
C PHE A 33 -3.34 -9.63 0.01
N ILE A 34 -3.61 -10.89 0.25
CA ILE A 34 -2.75 -11.73 1.11
C ILE A 34 -1.65 -12.32 0.22
N LYS A 35 -0.40 -12.16 0.62
CA LYS A 35 0.75 -12.64 -0.17
C LYS A 35 0.70 -14.15 -0.45
N SER A 36 0.23 -14.96 0.49
CA SER A 36 0.08 -16.40 0.32
C SER A 36 -1.01 -16.80 -0.68
N ASP A 37 -1.92 -15.90 -1.02
CA ASP A 37 -3.01 -16.13 -1.97
C ASP A 37 -2.61 -15.85 -3.41
N LEU A 38 -1.44 -15.27 -3.64
CA LEU A 38 -0.87 -15.10 -4.97
C LEU A 38 -0.49 -16.47 -5.58
N ALA A 39 -0.75 -16.63 -6.87
CA ALA A 39 -0.34 -17.82 -7.63
C ALA A 39 1.18 -17.88 -7.80
N ALA A 40 1.81 -16.69 -7.96
CA ALA A 40 3.26 -16.50 -7.99
C ALA A 40 3.61 -15.15 -7.38
N PRO A 41 4.83 -14.96 -6.84
CA PRO A 41 5.28 -13.66 -6.38
C PRO A 41 5.22 -12.63 -7.51
N LEU A 42 4.78 -11.41 -7.18
CA LEU A 42 4.77 -10.31 -8.14
C LEU A 42 6.18 -9.79 -8.35
N GLU A 43 6.48 -9.45 -9.59
CA GLU A 43 7.74 -8.84 -9.97
C GLU A 43 7.48 -7.58 -10.80
N PRO A 44 8.25 -6.51 -10.59
CA PRO A 44 8.12 -5.31 -11.41
C PRO A 44 8.59 -5.58 -12.83
N GLU A 45 8.07 -4.83 -13.77
CA GLU A 45 8.57 -4.86 -15.15
C GLU A 45 10.06 -4.50 -15.21
N ALA A 46 10.79 -5.20 -16.07
CA ALA A 46 12.23 -4.99 -16.20
C ALA A 46 12.58 -3.53 -16.51
N GLY A 47 13.46 -2.94 -15.69
CA GLY A 47 13.89 -1.55 -15.82
C GLY A 47 12.86 -0.49 -15.43
N LYS A 48 11.75 -0.91 -14.81
CA LYS A 48 10.71 -0.02 -14.31
C LYS A 48 10.29 -0.44 -12.90
N ASN A 49 9.74 0.51 -12.14
CA ASN A 49 9.09 0.22 -10.86
C ASN A 49 7.57 0.07 -11.02
N THR A 50 7.14 -0.53 -12.11
CA THR A 50 5.74 -0.71 -12.48
C THR A 50 5.38 -2.18 -12.39
N TYR A 51 4.29 -2.49 -11.73
CA TYR A 51 3.73 -3.84 -11.65
C TYR A 51 2.53 -3.96 -12.59
N ALA A 52 2.44 -5.07 -13.29
CA ALA A 52 1.29 -5.37 -14.13
C ALA A 52 0.00 -5.48 -13.30
N ALA A 53 -1.12 -5.10 -13.89
CA ALA A 53 -2.44 -5.21 -13.26
C ALA A 53 -2.74 -6.63 -12.78
N LEU A 54 -3.22 -6.76 -11.56
CA LEU A 54 -3.62 -8.05 -10.99
C LEU A 54 -4.95 -8.51 -11.63
N THR A 55 -4.95 -9.74 -12.06
CA THR A 55 -6.12 -10.41 -12.64
C THR A 55 -6.51 -11.63 -11.79
N ALA A 56 -7.63 -12.25 -12.09
CA ALA A 56 -8.02 -13.49 -11.43
C ALA A 56 -6.93 -14.59 -11.55
N ALA A 57 -6.15 -14.58 -12.64
CA ALA A 57 -5.03 -15.51 -12.84
C ALA A 57 -3.81 -15.23 -11.94
N SER A 58 -3.71 -14.03 -11.39
CA SER A 58 -2.64 -13.66 -10.43
C SER A 58 -2.84 -14.31 -9.06
N PHE A 59 -4.02 -14.85 -8.79
CA PHE A 59 -4.38 -15.46 -7.52
C PHE A 59 -4.64 -16.97 -7.64
N LYS A 60 -4.49 -17.66 -6.52
CA LYS A 60 -4.96 -19.04 -6.39
C LYS A 60 -6.48 -19.11 -6.54
N LYS A 61 -6.99 -20.27 -6.92
CA LYS A 61 -8.44 -20.48 -7.15
C LYS A 61 -9.28 -20.03 -5.94
N GLY A 62 -10.24 -19.15 -6.20
CA GLY A 62 -11.15 -18.61 -5.17
C GLY A 62 -10.56 -17.53 -4.29
N LYS A 63 -9.39 -16.99 -4.64
CA LYS A 63 -8.71 -15.90 -3.95
C LYS A 63 -8.70 -14.63 -4.80
N GLY A 64 -8.49 -13.48 -4.18
CA GLY A 64 -8.50 -12.19 -4.88
C GLY A 64 -8.21 -11.01 -3.97
N LEU A 65 -8.55 -9.84 -4.47
CA LEU A 65 -8.44 -8.57 -3.75
C LEU A 65 -9.62 -8.34 -2.81
N PHE A 66 -9.32 -7.75 -1.67
CA PHE A 66 -10.33 -7.19 -0.76
C PHE A 66 -10.33 -5.67 -0.90
N LYS A 67 -11.50 -5.08 -1.07
CA LYS A 67 -11.68 -3.64 -1.15
C LYS A 67 -12.09 -3.08 0.21
N PHE A 68 -11.36 -2.08 0.70
CA PHE A 68 -11.73 -1.30 1.86
C PHE A 68 -12.05 0.13 1.43
N GLU A 69 -13.23 0.60 1.81
CA GLU A 69 -13.58 2.01 1.68
C GLU A 69 -13.13 2.72 2.96
N CYS A 70 -12.30 3.71 2.78
CA CYS A 70 -11.70 4.46 3.86
C CYS A 70 -12.33 5.85 3.97
N GLN A 71 -12.10 6.50 5.09
CA GLN A 71 -12.51 7.88 5.29
C GLN A 71 -11.82 8.80 4.27
N ASP A 72 -12.55 9.72 3.67
CA ASP A 72 -11.99 10.69 2.74
C ASP A 72 -10.93 11.55 3.44
N GLY A 73 -9.77 11.69 2.79
CA GLY A 73 -8.62 12.42 3.35
C GLY A 73 -7.90 11.71 4.50
N GLY A 74 -8.29 10.47 4.86
CA GLY A 74 -7.66 9.68 5.91
C GLY A 74 -6.47 8.81 5.44
N GLN A 75 -6.15 8.80 4.14
CA GLN A 75 -5.09 8.00 3.57
C GLN A 75 -3.81 8.82 3.36
N GLY A 76 -2.69 8.21 3.68
CA GLY A 76 -1.37 8.77 3.44
C GLY A 76 -0.39 7.69 2.99
N HIS A 77 0.44 8.02 2.01
CA HIS A 77 1.56 7.18 1.61
C HIS A 77 2.81 8.03 1.55
N THR A 78 3.85 7.58 2.21
CA THR A 78 5.17 8.21 2.19
C THR A 78 6.23 7.18 1.91
N TRP A 79 7.34 7.63 1.36
CA TRP A 79 8.52 6.81 1.18
C TRP A 79 9.78 7.62 1.46
N GLU A 80 10.75 6.98 2.07
CA GLU A 80 12.02 7.57 2.45
C GLU A 80 13.18 6.58 2.22
N ASN A 81 14.37 7.08 1.94
CA ASN A 81 15.53 6.22 1.84
C ASN A 81 16.02 5.81 3.23
N LEU A 82 16.54 4.58 3.34
CA LEU A 82 17.11 4.04 4.57
C LEU A 82 18.60 4.37 4.74
N GLY A 83 19.14 5.20 3.87
CA GLY A 83 20.55 5.52 3.80
C GLY A 83 21.20 5.08 2.48
N PHE A 84 22.47 5.42 2.29
CA PHE A 84 23.18 5.11 1.07
C PHE A 84 23.24 3.59 0.83
N ARG A 85 22.70 3.12 -0.30
CA ARG A 85 22.60 1.71 -0.71
C ARG A 85 21.75 0.79 0.18
N HIS A 86 20.88 1.31 1.03
CA HIS A 86 20.03 0.51 1.93
C HIS A 86 18.57 0.35 1.47
N GLY A 87 18.20 0.88 0.31
CA GLY A 87 16.83 0.82 -0.18
C GLY A 87 15.91 1.87 0.46
N PHE A 88 14.62 1.63 0.39
CA PHE A 88 13.58 2.56 0.83
C PHE A 88 12.65 1.90 1.84
N LYS A 89 12.02 2.75 2.66
CA LYS A 89 10.89 2.40 3.51
C LYS A 89 9.65 3.08 2.95
N GLN A 90 8.58 2.34 2.81
CA GLN A 90 7.26 2.87 2.49
C GLN A 90 6.38 2.81 3.74
N THR A 91 5.65 3.88 4.01
CA THR A 91 4.67 3.95 5.10
C THR A 91 3.30 4.21 4.51
N LEU A 92 2.32 3.47 4.95
CA LEU A 92 0.92 3.61 4.56
C LEU A 92 0.06 3.81 5.79
N ASP A 93 -0.72 4.88 5.76
CA ASP A 93 -1.74 5.19 6.76
C ASP A 93 -3.12 5.17 6.10
N TYR A 94 -4.10 4.59 6.75
CA TYR A 94 -5.49 4.63 6.30
C TYR A 94 -6.47 4.50 7.48
N VAL A 95 -7.66 5.03 7.29
CA VAL A 95 -8.69 5.13 8.33
C VAL A 95 -9.99 4.53 7.83
N LEU A 96 -10.54 3.58 8.59
CA LEU A 96 -11.86 3.01 8.36
C LEU A 96 -12.90 3.76 9.19
N GLU A 97 -14.03 4.08 8.60
CA GLU A 97 -15.08 4.94 9.22
C GLU A 97 -15.90 4.27 10.32
N SER A 98 -15.72 3.00 10.61
CA SER A 98 -16.56 2.35 11.61
C SER A 98 -15.80 1.43 12.53
N VAL A 99 -16.14 1.48 13.80
CA VAL A 99 -15.69 0.53 14.82
C VAL A 99 -16.84 -0.43 15.12
N ASN A 100 -16.74 -1.63 14.62
CA ASN A 100 -17.69 -2.71 14.87
C ASN A 100 -16.97 -4.07 14.95
N ALA A 101 -17.72 -5.13 15.19
CA ALA A 101 -17.14 -6.46 15.30
C ALA A 101 -16.42 -6.92 14.02
N ALA A 102 -16.91 -6.51 12.84
CA ALA A 102 -16.29 -6.86 11.56
C ALA A 102 -14.98 -6.12 11.36
N SER A 103 -14.91 -4.80 11.60
CA SER A 103 -13.67 -4.03 11.50
C SER A 103 -12.61 -4.49 12.50
N ALA A 104 -13.01 -4.83 13.72
CA ALA A 104 -12.10 -5.36 14.73
C ALA A 104 -11.54 -6.75 14.34
N TYR A 105 -12.37 -7.61 13.74
CA TYR A 105 -11.94 -8.91 13.24
C TYR A 105 -10.95 -8.77 12.09
N VAL A 106 -11.22 -7.88 11.14
CA VAL A 106 -10.32 -7.57 10.03
C VAL A 106 -9.01 -6.99 10.52
N ALA A 107 -9.04 -6.02 11.45
CA ALA A 107 -7.84 -5.43 12.05
C ALA A 107 -6.95 -6.50 12.72
N ARG A 108 -7.56 -7.46 13.42
CA ARG A 108 -6.84 -8.60 14.00
C ARG A 108 -6.19 -9.48 12.92
N GLY A 109 -6.91 -9.73 11.82
CA GLY A 109 -6.38 -10.47 10.68
C GLY A 109 -5.19 -9.78 10.04
N LEU A 110 -5.30 -8.48 9.76
CA LEU A 110 -4.23 -7.68 9.16
C LEU A 110 -2.97 -7.63 10.04
N ASN A 111 -3.12 -7.63 11.36
CA ASN A 111 -1.98 -7.68 12.27
C ASN A 111 -1.16 -8.99 12.18
N ASN A 112 -1.76 -10.07 11.70
CA ASN A 112 -1.16 -11.40 11.67
C ASN A 112 -0.84 -11.91 10.25
N LEU A 113 -1.41 -11.30 9.22
CA LEU A 113 -1.27 -11.74 7.84
C LEU A 113 -0.23 -10.91 7.10
N LYS A 114 0.44 -11.56 6.16
CA LYS A 114 1.37 -10.90 5.23
C LYS A 114 0.57 -10.39 4.04
N CYS A 115 0.39 -9.09 3.97
CA CYS A 115 -0.46 -8.44 2.97
C CYS A 115 0.34 -7.52 2.04
N GLY A 116 -0.19 -7.32 0.84
CA GLY A 116 0.18 -6.24 -0.04
C GLY A 116 -1.01 -5.29 -0.20
N TYR A 117 -0.74 -4.05 -0.55
CA TYR A 117 -1.72 -2.97 -0.64
C TYR A 117 -1.64 -2.27 -1.98
N ILE A 118 -2.79 -1.91 -2.52
CA ILE A 118 -2.92 -1.07 -3.71
C ILE A 118 -3.80 0.11 -3.34
N ILE A 119 -3.34 1.31 -3.62
CA ILE A 119 -4.00 2.56 -3.23
C ILE A 119 -4.20 3.40 -4.48
N GLU A 120 -5.37 3.98 -4.61
CA GLU A 120 -5.70 4.90 -5.71
C GLU A 120 -4.98 6.24 -5.51
N ASP A 121 -4.31 6.71 -6.56
CA ASP A 121 -3.59 7.99 -6.62
C ASP A 121 -3.96 8.69 -7.95
N GLY A 122 -5.05 9.43 -7.93
CA GLY A 122 -5.63 10.02 -9.14
C GLY A 122 -6.12 8.96 -10.13
N ASP A 123 -5.61 9.00 -11.34
CA ASP A 123 -5.88 8.04 -12.42
C ASP A 123 -4.95 6.81 -12.40
N LYS A 124 -4.00 6.79 -11.46
CA LYS A 124 -3.03 5.72 -11.27
C LYS A 124 -3.17 5.10 -9.88
N SER A 125 -2.39 4.07 -9.62
CA SER A 125 -2.36 3.43 -8.33
C SER A 125 -0.93 3.22 -7.85
N ILE A 126 -0.78 3.17 -6.53
CA ILE A 126 0.47 2.85 -5.85
C ILE A 126 0.35 1.45 -5.28
N ILE A 127 1.36 0.63 -5.48
CA ILE A 127 1.45 -0.68 -4.85
C ILE A 127 2.49 -0.66 -3.72
N VAL A 128 2.08 -1.13 -2.54
CA VAL A 128 2.95 -1.34 -1.39
C VAL A 128 3.14 -2.83 -1.21
N TYR A 129 4.16 -3.35 -1.85
CA TYR A 129 4.47 -4.78 -1.88
C TYR A 129 5.97 -4.99 -2.09
N ASP A 130 6.50 -6.02 -1.44
CA ASP A 130 7.83 -6.55 -1.72
C ASP A 130 7.80 -8.08 -1.69
N LYS A 131 8.59 -8.72 -2.54
CA LYS A 131 8.66 -10.18 -2.64
C LYS A 131 9.22 -10.82 -1.38
N LEU A 132 10.26 -10.22 -0.80
CA LEU A 132 11.04 -10.78 0.30
C LEU A 132 10.62 -10.23 1.67
N HIS A 133 10.20 -8.96 1.71
CA HIS A 133 9.90 -8.26 2.95
C HIS A 133 8.41 -8.10 3.15
N ASP A 134 7.98 -8.03 4.40
CA ASP A 134 6.58 -7.98 4.75
C ASP A 134 6.19 -6.60 5.28
N PHE A 135 5.00 -6.16 4.91
CA PHE A 135 4.37 -4.99 5.50
C PHE A 135 3.99 -5.30 6.95
N LYS A 136 4.33 -4.41 7.87
CA LYS A 136 4.15 -4.61 9.30
C LYS A 136 3.45 -3.42 9.94
N TYR A 137 2.58 -3.73 10.88
CA TYR A 137 2.00 -2.76 11.80
C TYR A 137 2.76 -2.83 13.12
N ASP A 138 3.42 -1.73 13.48
CA ASP A 138 4.13 -1.65 14.75
C ASP A 138 3.15 -1.47 15.93
N SER A 139 3.63 -1.64 17.15
CA SER A 139 2.84 -1.52 18.35
C SER A 139 2.12 -0.17 18.45
N GLY A 140 0.81 -0.22 18.66
CA GLY A 140 -0.04 0.97 18.78
C GLY A 140 -0.43 1.61 17.44
N ASN A 141 -0.11 1.00 16.31
CA ASN A 141 -0.42 1.53 14.98
C ASN A 141 -1.73 1.00 14.39
N ILE A 142 -2.39 0.05 15.05
CA ILE A 142 -3.77 -0.31 14.78
C ILE A 142 -4.59 0.15 15.98
N LYS A 143 -5.43 1.17 15.78
CA LYS A 143 -6.21 1.79 16.85
C LYS A 143 -7.68 1.88 16.46
N GLY A 144 -8.56 1.45 17.37
CA GLY A 144 -9.97 1.73 17.26
C GLY A 144 -10.37 2.82 18.26
N ASP A 145 -11.15 3.80 17.82
CA ASP A 145 -11.72 4.84 18.65
C ASP A 145 -13.26 4.85 18.48
N THR A 146 -13.95 4.69 19.58
CA THR A 146 -15.42 4.71 19.60
C THR A 146 -16.02 6.09 19.83
N GLY A 147 -15.16 7.11 20.01
CA GLY A 147 -15.57 8.43 20.46
C GLY A 147 -16.01 8.46 21.92
N LYS A 148 -16.01 9.63 22.51
CA LYS A 148 -16.50 9.85 23.90
C LYS A 148 -17.85 10.54 23.95
N LYS A 149 -18.17 11.28 22.90
CA LYS A 149 -19.40 12.05 22.76
C LYS A 149 -20.14 11.60 21.50
N PRO A 150 -21.46 11.88 21.40
CA PRO A 150 -22.26 11.50 20.23
C PRO A 150 -21.77 12.11 18.91
N GLU A 151 -21.13 13.27 18.95
CA GLU A 151 -20.57 13.98 17.81
C GLU A 151 -19.18 13.49 17.40
N ASP A 152 -18.52 12.66 18.22
CA ASP A 152 -17.19 12.12 17.90
C ASP A 152 -17.30 11.03 16.84
N GLU A 153 -16.39 11.04 15.89
CA GLU A 153 -16.30 10.00 14.86
C GLU A 153 -15.82 8.67 15.46
N ARG A 154 -16.30 7.59 14.89
CA ARG A 154 -15.85 6.23 15.21
C ARG A 154 -14.97 5.73 14.11
N THR A 155 -13.70 5.54 14.39
CA THR A 155 -12.70 5.18 13.39
C THR A 155 -11.79 4.06 13.82
N VAL A 156 -11.29 3.31 12.84
CA VAL A 156 -10.14 2.42 13.01
C VAL A 156 -9.00 2.97 12.17
N THR A 157 -7.95 3.43 12.82
CA THR A 157 -6.75 3.94 12.17
C THR A 157 -5.71 2.83 12.08
N LEU A 158 -5.18 2.63 10.87
CA LEU A 158 -4.14 1.64 10.60
C LEU A 158 -2.94 2.35 9.97
N SER A 159 -1.78 2.18 10.58
CA SER A 159 -0.51 2.73 10.10
C SER A 159 0.55 1.62 10.09
N GLY A 160 1.15 1.40 8.96
CA GLY A 160 2.16 0.36 8.82
C GLY A 160 3.27 0.74 7.85
N SER A 161 4.29 -0.09 7.81
CA SER A 161 5.43 0.16 6.95
C SER A 161 6.00 -1.11 6.33
N LEU A 162 6.66 -0.92 5.21
CA LEU A 162 7.38 -1.95 4.47
C LEU A 162 8.82 -1.47 4.23
N SER A 163 9.80 -2.24 4.69
CA SER A 163 11.21 -1.95 4.47
C SER A 163 12.11 -3.19 4.57
N PRO A 164 13.23 -3.26 3.84
CA PRO A 164 13.55 -2.40 2.72
C PRO A 164 12.73 -2.76 1.48
N THR A 165 12.45 -1.79 0.65
CA THR A 165 11.67 -1.98 -0.58
C THR A 165 12.04 -0.93 -1.63
N MET A 166 11.37 -0.97 -2.77
CA MET A 166 11.39 0.08 -3.79
C MET A 166 9.97 0.62 -3.96
N TYR A 167 9.85 1.92 -4.22
CA TYR A 167 8.57 2.50 -4.59
C TYR A 167 8.05 1.86 -5.87
N GLY A 168 6.86 1.32 -5.83
CA GLY A 168 6.22 0.65 -6.97
C GLY A 168 4.93 1.33 -7.41
N ARG A 169 4.73 1.42 -8.71
CA ARG A 169 3.48 1.80 -9.36
C ARG A 169 2.76 0.56 -9.83
N TYR A 170 1.44 0.61 -9.79
CA TYR A 170 0.53 -0.41 -10.28
C TYR A 170 -0.17 0.11 -11.53
N GLU A 171 -0.11 -0.62 -12.62
CA GLU A 171 -0.78 -0.32 -13.89
C GLU A 171 -1.58 -1.52 -14.40
#